data_7847a003b94f83fecb3f3fc928657a6f
#
_entry.id   7847a003b94f83fecb3f3fc928657a6f
#
_cell.length_a   1.000
_cell.length_b   1.000
_cell.length_c   1.000
_cell.angle_alpha   90.00
_cell.angle_beta   90.00
_cell.angle_gamma   90.00
#
_symmetry.space_group_name_H-M   'P 1'
#
loop_
_entity.id
_entity.type
_entity.pdbx_description
1 polymer ?
#
loop_
_entity_poly.entity_id
_entity_poly.type
_entity_poly.pdbx_seq_one_letter_code
_entity_poly.pdbx_strand_id
1 'polypeptide(L)'
;LPGHGFDYSGGYSSVNLEEYDVINKDNKLAKLDEPAAFTITDPDKMPILDGAEAAYPVYSALANAVYVNIDEIERDRLGMNQETDEEATKSEAEKNVQRIVSFYNTAVGFERLVNGKADMFFGAYPSASQLQLAKDLGVELEYTPIGKEAFVFFVPENQSIKELSSEQIRKIYSGEYTNWKQLGGENQRIMAFQRPERSGSQSMMVKFMGDTPLKTPLKEEYQAAMAGVAEKVADYRNLSGAIGYSFRFFLTGMSENPEVEMLSI
;
A
#
# COMPACT_ATOMS: atom_id res chain seq x y z
N LEU A 1 14.58 -12.42 -6.69
CA LEU A 1 15.33 -11.16 -6.85
C LEU A 1 14.95 -10.30 -5.65
N PRO A 2 15.87 -9.69 -4.91
CA PRO A 2 15.52 -8.70 -3.90
C PRO A 2 14.84 -7.56 -4.62
N GLY A 3 13.61 -7.20 -4.19
CA GLY A 3 12.88 -6.08 -4.74
C GLY A 3 13.68 -4.80 -4.51
N HIS A 4 13.84 -4.01 -5.54
CA HIS A 4 14.37 -2.66 -5.42
C HIS A 4 13.28 -1.77 -4.81
N GLY A 5 13.17 -1.77 -3.48
CA GLY A 5 12.27 -0.90 -2.75
C GLY A 5 13.05 -0.13 -1.71
N PHE A 6 12.48 0.97 -1.23
CA PHE A 6 13.05 1.71 -0.10
C PHE A 6 13.12 0.82 1.14
N ASP A 7 14.29 0.75 1.74
CA ASP A 7 14.44 0.14 3.07
C ASP A 7 13.90 1.15 4.10
N TYR A 8 12.92 0.73 4.86
CA TYR A 8 12.31 1.55 5.91
C TYR A 8 12.12 0.71 7.18
N SER A 9 12.01 1.34 8.32
CA SER A 9 11.97 0.69 9.63
C SER A 9 10.78 -0.25 9.87
N GLY A 10 9.89 -0.42 8.91
CA GLY A 10 8.71 -1.30 8.97
C GLY A 10 8.71 -2.44 7.95
N GLY A 11 9.75 -2.58 7.13
CA GLY A 11 9.84 -3.58 6.06
C GLY A 11 10.13 -2.99 4.68
N TYR A 12 10.07 -3.78 3.65
CA TYR A 12 10.36 -3.36 2.27
C TYR A 12 9.08 -2.95 1.54
N SER A 13 9.21 -1.97 0.62
CA SER A 13 8.27 -1.89 -0.49
C SER A 13 8.42 -3.14 -1.35
N SER A 14 7.30 -3.71 -1.73
CA SER A 14 7.25 -4.90 -2.57
C SER A 14 7.22 -4.56 -4.06
N VAL A 15 7.19 -3.28 -4.40
CA VAL A 15 7.19 -2.75 -5.77
C VAL A 15 8.28 -1.72 -5.96
N ASN A 16 8.67 -1.46 -7.20
CA ASN A 16 9.62 -0.41 -7.50
C ASN A 16 8.95 0.97 -7.44
N LEU A 17 9.10 1.66 -6.30
CA LEU A 17 8.58 3.01 -6.10
C LEU A 17 9.42 4.10 -6.79
N GLU A 18 10.65 3.80 -7.24
CA GLU A 18 11.50 4.75 -7.98
C GLU A 18 10.81 5.27 -9.24
N GLU A 19 9.96 4.45 -9.86
CA GLU A 19 9.17 4.85 -11.03
C GLU A 19 8.16 5.97 -10.74
N TYR A 20 7.84 6.19 -9.46
CA TYR A 20 6.91 7.22 -8.98
C TYR A 20 7.58 8.24 -8.07
N ASP A 21 8.92 8.23 -8.00
CA ASP A 21 9.65 9.18 -7.18
C ASP A 21 9.80 10.52 -7.91
N VAL A 22 9.61 11.62 -7.18
CA VAL A 22 9.74 12.99 -7.70
C VAL A 22 11.16 13.30 -8.21
N ILE A 23 12.19 12.64 -7.65
CA ILE A 23 13.58 12.82 -8.06
C ILE A 23 13.94 12.07 -9.36
N ASN A 24 13.13 11.12 -9.78
CA ASN A 24 13.37 10.38 -11.00
C ASN A 24 12.89 11.21 -12.20
N LYS A 25 13.80 11.53 -13.12
CA LYS A 25 13.48 12.32 -14.33
C LYS A 25 12.53 11.60 -15.27
N ASP A 26 12.58 10.27 -15.28
CA ASP A 26 11.76 9.39 -16.12
C ASP A 26 10.57 8.80 -15.35
N ASN A 27 10.10 9.49 -14.28
CA ASN A 27 9.03 9.00 -13.47
C ASN A 27 7.70 8.88 -14.24
N LYS A 28 6.84 7.98 -13.75
CA LYS A 28 5.49 7.73 -14.30
C LYS A 28 4.40 8.53 -13.58
N LEU A 29 4.75 9.66 -12.97
CA LEU A 29 3.78 10.50 -12.26
C LEU A 29 2.76 11.09 -13.22
N ALA A 30 1.50 11.07 -12.80
CA ALA A 30 0.45 11.80 -13.50
C ALA A 30 0.78 13.30 -13.53
N LYS A 31 0.51 13.95 -14.66
CA LYS A 31 0.73 15.37 -14.86
C LYS A 31 -0.62 16.05 -15.07
N LEU A 32 -0.75 17.27 -14.56
CA LEU A 32 -1.91 18.10 -14.83
C LEU A 32 -1.87 18.60 -16.28
N ASP A 33 -3.03 18.66 -16.93
CA ASP A 33 -3.17 19.27 -18.26
C ASP A 33 -2.97 20.79 -18.21
N GLU A 34 -3.33 21.43 -17.09
CA GLU A 34 -3.17 22.85 -16.81
C GLU A 34 -2.31 23.04 -15.54
N PRO A 35 -1.63 24.18 -15.41
CA PRO A 35 -0.88 24.48 -14.18
C PRO A 35 -1.74 24.39 -12.93
N ALA A 36 -1.16 23.97 -11.81
CA ALA A 36 -1.87 23.93 -10.53
C ALA A 36 -2.40 25.33 -10.15
N ALA A 37 -3.58 25.38 -9.54
CA ALA A 37 -4.23 26.63 -9.12
C ALA A 37 -3.40 27.42 -8.08
N PHE A 38 -2.52 26.74 -7.36
CA PHE A 38 -1.55 27.36 -6.46
C PHE A 38 -0.27 26.52 -6.42
N THR A 39 0.83 27.14 -6.03
CA THR A 39 2.12 26.47 -5.84
C THR A 39 2.77 26.92 -4.54
N ILE A 40 3.63 26.06 -3.97
CA ILE A 40 4.44 26.35 -2.79
C ILE A 40 5.90 26.41 -3.24
N THR A 41 6.53 27.57 -3.06
CA THR A 41 7.92 27.85 -3.49
C THR A 41 8.92 27.77 -2.35
N ASP A 42 8.47 27.97 -1.12
CA ASP A 42 9.30 27.96 0.08
C ASP A 42 9.39 26.52 0.62
N PRO A 43 10.57 25.87 0.61
CA PRO A 43 10.70 24.49 1.06
C PRO A 43 10.31 24.28 2.53
N ASP A 44 10.44 25.31 3.36
CA ASP A 44 10.09 25.22 4.79
C ASP A 44 8.57 25.30 5.02
N LYS A 45 7.81 25.64 3.98
CA LYS A 45 6.34 25.65 3.99
C LYS A 45 5.71 24.50 3.21
N MET A 46 6.50 23.62 2.64
CA MET A 46 6.01 22.42 1.99
C MET A 46 5.64 21.37 3.04
N PRO A 47 4.36 21.00 3.19
CA PRO A 47 3.97 19.92 4.08
C PRO A 47 4.74 18.63 3.78
N ILE A 48 5.18 17.93 4.83
CA ILE A 48 5.82 16.62 4.73
C ILE A 48 4.74 15.58 4.48
N LEU A 49 4.86 14.86 3.37
CA LEU A 49 3.91 13.85 2.94
C LEU A 49 4.43 12.46 3.26
N ASP A 50 3.53 11.59 3.70
CA ASP A 50 3.79 10.16 3.88
C ASP A 50 2.52 9.37 3.53
N GLY A 51 2.60 8.05 3.39
CA GLY A 51 1.41 7.30 3.01
C GLY A 51 1.61 5.81 2.81
N ALA A 52 0.51 5.17 2.43
CA ALA A 52 0.48 3.77 2.02
C ALA A 52 1.18 3.59 0.66
N GLU A 53 1.74 2.40 0.45
CA GLU A 53 2.44 2.02 -0.79
C GLU A 53 1.59 2.29 -2.04
N ALA A 54 0.33 1.85 -2.04
CA ALA A 54 -0.59 2.06 -3.15
C ALA A 54 -0.98 3.54 -3.38
N ALA A 55 -0.76 4.42 -2.40
CA ALA A 55 -1.03 5.85 -2.51
C ALA A 55 0.20 6.68 -2.95
N TYR A 56 1.41 6.08 -2.93
CA TYR A 56 2.64 6.78 -3.27
C TYR A 56 2.60 7.50 -4.62
N PRO A 57 2.13 6.88 -5.72
CA PRO A 57 2.02 7.57 -7.01
C PRO A 57 1.11 8.80 -6.97
N VAL A 58 0.07 8.78 -6.14
CA VAL A 58 -0.90 9.88 -6.05
C VAL A 58 -0.31 11.07 -5.33
N TYR A 59 0.23 10.89 -4.12
CA TYR A 59 0.74 12.05 -3.38
C TYR A 59 2.08 12.55 -3.92
N SER A 60 2.89 11.71 -4.55
CA SER A 60 4.07 12.14 -5.31
C SER A 60 3.69 13.01 -6.51
N ALA A 61 2.62 12.64 -7.24
CA ALA A 61 2.11 13.45 -8.35
C ALA A 61 1.56 14.79 -7.86
N LEU A 62 0.84 14.82 -6.71
CA LEU A 62 0.38 16.06 -6.10
C LEU A 62 1.55 16.96 -5.68
N ALA A 63 2.57 16.41 -5.04
CA ALA A 63 3.79 17.15 -4.70
C ALA A 63 4.47 17.71 -5.94
N ASN A 64 4.65 16.89 -6.98
CA ASN A 64 5.26 17.30 -8.24
C ASN A 64 4.48 18.42 -8.96
N ALA A 65 3.16 18.47 -8.78
CA ALA A 65 2.32 19.53 -9.37
C ALA A 65 2.31 20.83 -8.57
N VAL A 66 2.47 20.76 -7.23
CA VAL A 66 2.24 21.91 -6.33
C VAL A 66 3.54 22.46 -5.75
N TYR A 67 4.55 21.63 -5.48
CA TYR A 67 5.81 22.05 -4.88
C TYR A 67 6.82 22.44 -5.97
N VAL A 68 7.18 23.70 -6.03
CA VAL A 68 8.12 24.19 -7.05
C VAL A 68 9.52 23.64 -6.79
N ASN A 69 10.13 23.05 -7.82
CA ASN A 69 11.48 22.45 -7.79
C ASN A 69 11.64 21.33 -6.75
N ILE A 70 10.58 20.56 -6.50
CA ILE A 70 10.60 19.50 -5.49
C ILE A 70 11.68 18.45 -5.75
N ASP A 71 11.97 18.14 -7.01
CA ASP A 71 13.02 17.20 -7.41
C ASP A 71 14.43 17.70 -7.03
N GLU A 72 14.73 18.98 -7.20
CA GLU A 72 16.00 19.59 -6.80
C GLU A 72 16.11 19.64 -5.27
N ILE A 73 15.03 20.06 -4.58
CA ILE A 73 14.96 20.14 -3.13
C ILE A 73 15.18 18.77 -2.48
N GLU A 74 14.53 17.73 -3.01
CA GLU A 74 14.70 16.35 -2.53
C GLU A 74 16.13 15.85 -2.77
N ARG A 75 16.72 16.14 -3.92
CA ARG A 75 18.13 15.78 -4.21
C ARG A 75 19.11 16.44 -3.23
N ASP A 76 18.88 17.72 -2.91
CA ASP A 76 19.70 18.45 -1.93
C ASP A 76 19.55 17.83 -0.53
N ARG A 77 18.33 17.52 -0.10
CA ARG A 77 18.05 16.87 1.18
C ARG A 77 18.67 15.46 1.29
N LEU A 78 18.73 14.75 0.17
CA LEU A 78 19.36 13.43 0.08
C LEU A 78 20.88 13.50 -0.10
N GLY A 79 21.46 14.71 -0.21
CA GLY A 79 22.88 14.90 -0.46
C GLY A 79 23.36 14.48 -1.86
N MET A 80 22.45 14.24 -2.79
CA MET A 80 22.79 13.73 -4.13
C MET A 80 23.57 14.75 -4.98
N ASN A 81 23.58 16.02 -4.56
CA ASN A 81 24.29 17.11 -5.23
C ASN A 81 25.67 17.40 -4.58
N GLN A 82 26.03 16.70 -3.49
CA GLN A 82 27.30 16.85 -2.80
C GLN A 82 28.07 15.53 -2.89
N GLU A 83 29.24 15.55 -3.52
CA GLU A 83 30.18 14.42 -3.52
C GLU A 83 30.91 14.35 -2.18
N THR A 84 30.23 13.92 -1.13
CA THR A 84 30.86 13.66 0.17
C THR A 84 30.74 12.18 0.53
N ASP A 85 31.87 11.57 0.90
CA ASP A 85 31.95 10.15 1.29
C ASP A 85 31.01 9.79 2.48
N GLU A 86 30.61 10.78 3.29
CA GLU A 86 29.76 10.58 4.46
C GLU A 86 28.28 10.28 4.07
N GLU A 87 27.79 10.82 2.97
CA GLU A 87 26.39 10.62 2.56
C GLU A 87 26.18 9.31 1.77
N ALA A 88 27.22 8.81 1.11
CA ALA A 88 27.20 7.50 0.47
C ALA A 88 27.00 6.34 1.47
N THR A 89 27.23 6.58 2.76
CA THR A 89 27.13 5.57 3.84
C THR A 89 25.79 5.56 4.57
N LYS A 90 24.89 6.54 4.33
CA LYS A 90 23.56 6.56 4.95
C LYS A 90 22.67 5.44 4.37
N SER A 91 21.96 4.75 5.25
CA SER A 91 20.93 3.80 4.83
C SER A 91 19.78 4.52 4.13
N GLU A 92 19.02 3.82 3.28
CA GLU A 92 17.82 4.38 2.64
C GLU A 92 16.79 4.87 3.67
N ALA A 93 16.72 4.22 4.84
CA ALA A 93 15.88 4.66 5.95
C ALA A 93 16.30 6.04 6.49
N GLU A 94 17.58 6.29 6.65
CA GLU A 94 18.12 7.59 7.11
C GLU A 94 17.91 8.69 6.07
N LYS A 95 18.08 8.38 4.79
CA LYS A 95 17.78 9.30 3.69
C LYS A 95 16.29 9.65 3.67
N ASN A 96 15.40 8.67 3.83
CA ASN A 96 13.96 8.87 3.78
C ASN A 96 13.44 9.78 4.91
N VAL A 97 14.08 9.80 6.09
CA VAL A 97 13.71 10.72 7.21
C VAL A 97 13.80 12.19 6.83
N GLN A 98 14.66 12.55 5.90
CA GLN A 98 14.90 13.94 5.49
C GLN A 98 13.99 14.42 4.37
N ARG A 99 13.21 13.52 3.78
CA ARG A 99 12.36 13.81 2.61
C ARG A 99 11.09 14.56 2.96
N ILE A 100 10.65 15.43 2.04
CA ILE A 100 9.33 16.05 2.05
C ILE A 100 8.30 15.05 1.52
N VAL A 101 8.63 14.32 0.43
CA VAL A 101 7.81 13.24 -0.12
C VAL A 101 8.36 11.91 0.35
N SER A 102 8.00 11.51 1.56
CA SER A 102 8.52 10.31 2.21
C SER A 102 7.61 9.10 2.03
N PHE A 103 8.16 7.91 2.21
CA PHE A 103 7.42 6.66 2.20
C PHE A 103 7.89 5.75 3.34
N TYR A 104 6.96 5.38 4.22
CA TYR A 104 7.23 4.51 5.38
C TYR A 104 6.22 3.37 5.55
N ASN A 105 5.35 3.09 4.60
CA ASN A 105 4.19 2.21 4.68
C ASN A 105 3.05 2.72 5.59
N THR A 106 1.91 2.02 5.54
CA THR A 106 0.69 2.44 6.26
C THR A 106 0.88 2.50 7.78
N ALA A 107 1.59 1.55 8.37
CA ALA A 107 1.72 1.49 9.83
C ALA A 107 2.66 2.58 10.36
N VAL A 108 3.87 2.64 9.81
CA VAL A 108 4.91 3.58 10.26
C VAL A 108 4.60 5.01 9.81
N GLY A 109 4.10 5.21 8.58
CA GLY A 109 3.71 6.53 8.09
C GLY A 109 2.59 7.14 8.93
N PHE A 110 1.61 6.36 9.36
CA PHE A 110 0.58 6.82 10.27
C PHE A 110 1.16 7.18 11.66
N GLU A 111 2.09 6.37 12.20
CA GLU A 111 2.77 6.70 13.45
C GLU A 111 3.59 7.99 13.32
N ARG A 112 4.20 8.25 12.16
CA ARG A 112 4.92 9.50 11.88
C ARG A 112 3.97 10.70 11.87
N LEU A 113 2.79 10.57 11.24
CA LEU A 113 1.76 11.61 11.27
C LEU A 113 1.38 12.00 12.68
N VAL A 114 0.97 11.04 13.52
CA VAL A 114 0.49 11.33 14.87
C VAL A 114 1.58 11.78 15.84
N ASN A 115 2.85 11.57 15.48
CA ASN A 115 4.03 12.08 16.22
C ASN A 115 4.60 13.38 15.61
N GLY A 116 3.91 14.04 14.66
CA GLY A 116 4.31 15.30 14.07
C GLY A 116 5.58 15.22 13.20
N LYS A 117 5.88 14.05 12.64
CA LYS A 117 7.01 13.82 11.71
C LYS A 117 6.57 13.80 10.24
N ALA A 118 5.29 13.84 9.99
CA ALA A 118 4.66 14.08 8.72
C ALA A 118 3.44 14.98 8.97
N ASP A 119 3.10 15.82 8.01
CA ASP A 119 1.97 16.74 8.08
C ASP A 119 0.70 16.15 7.45
N MET A 120 0.89 15.29 6.46
CA MET A 120 -0.21 14.62 5.76
C MET A 120 0.11 13.15 5.54
N PHE A 121 -0.91 12.30 5.71
CA PHE A 121 -0.82 10.87 5.43
C PHE A 121 -1.86 10.46 4.39
N PHE A 122 -1.42 9.81 3.33
CA PHE A 122 -2.27 9.34 2.24
C PHE A 122 -2.49 7.82 2.34
N GLY A 123 -3.73 7.40 2.43
CA GLY A 123 -4.04 5.99 2.57
C GLY A 123 -5.51 5.68 2.74
N ALA A 124 -5.80 4.42 3.07
CA ALA A 124 -7.12 4.01 3.48
C ALA A 124 -7.46 4.59 4.86
N TYR A 125 -8.75 4.55 5.21
CA TYR A 125 -9.20 4.98 6.54
C TYR A 125 -8.48 4.19 7.64
N PRO A 126 -8.01 4.85 8.72
CA PRO A 126 -7.23 4.20 9.77
C PRO A 126 -7.95 3.04 10.45
N SER A 127 -7.18 2.05 10.91
CA SER A 127 -7.69 0.96 11.74
C SER A 127 -8.08 1.45 13.14
N ALA A 128 -8.84 0.63 13.88
CA ALA A 128 -9.24 0.94 15.24
C ALA A 128 -8.03 1.20 16.16
N SER A 129 -6.96 0.43 16.03
CA SER A 129 -5.74 0.62 16.80
C SER A 129 -5.00 1.92 16.44
N GLN A 130 -5.00 2.32 15.18
CA GLN A 130 -4.44 3.60 14.74
C GLN A 130 -5.24 4.80 15.27
N LEU A 131 -6.58 4.71 15.24
CA LEU A 131 -7.46 5.73 15.84
C LEU A 131 -7.25 5.85 17.34
N GLN A 132 -7.09 4.71 18.04
CA GLN A 132 -6.79 4.71 19.46
C GLN A 132 -5.44 5.37 19.74
N LEU A 133 -4.41 5.09 18.95
CA LEU A 133 -3.10 5.72 19.08
C LEU A 133 -3.18 7.26 18.94
N ALA A 134 -3.89 7.77 17.91
CA ALA A 134 -4.09 9.21 17.74
C ALA A 134 -4.79 9.83 18.98
N LYS A 135 -5.82 9.16 19.50
CA LYS A 135 -6.55 9.58 20.71
C LYS A 135 -5.66 9.61 21.94
N ASP A 136 -4.83 8.58 22.15
CA ASP A 136 -3.93 8.47 23.30
C ASP A 136 -2.85 9.56 23.28
N LEU A 137 -2.46 10.01 22.09
CA LEU A 137 -1.53 11.11 21.88
C LEU A 137 -2.20 12.49 21.86
N GLY A 138 -3.54 12.55 21.97
CA GLY A 138 -4.30 13.80 21.91
C GLY A 138 -4.30 14.48 20.55
N VAL A 139 -4.07 13.72 19.45
CA VAL A 139 -4.06 14.23 18.10
C VAL A 139 -5.45 14.15 17.50
N GLU A 140 -5.96 15.28 17.02
CA GLU A 140 -7.18 15.36 16.24
C GLU A 140 -6.84 15.22 14.76
N LEU A 141 -7.51 14.29 14.08
CA LEU A 141 -7.28 13.99 12.67
C LEU A 141 -8.35 14.62 11.79
N GLU A 142 -7.95 15.36 10.77
CA GLU A 142 -8.82 15.81 9.70
C GLU A 142 -8.76 14.85 8.51
N TYR A 143 -9.92 14.57 7.91
CA TYR A 143 -10.03 13.62 6.79
C TYR A 143 -10.54 14.33 5.54
N THR A 144 -9.73 14.32 4.49
CA THR A 144 -10.11 14.85 3.17
C THR A 144 -10.16 13.73 2.15
N PRO A 145 -11.34 13.30 1.69
CA PRO A 145 -11.46 12.32 0.61
C PRO A 145 -10.93 12.90 -0.71
N ILE A 146 -9.88 12.31 -1.26
CA ILE A 146 -9.27 12.74 -2.53
C ILE A 146 -9.63 11.86 -3.72
N GLY A 147 -10.17 10.66 -3.49
CA GLY A 147 -10.53 9.73 -4.54
C GLY A 147 -11.17 8.47 -4.00
N LYS A 148 -11.42 7.52 -4.91
CA LYS A 148 -11.90 6.18 -4.60
C LYS A 148 -10.99 5.17 -5.27
N GLU A 149 -10.67 4.10 -4.55
CA GLU A 149 -9.94 2.96 -5.06
C GLU A 149 -10.77 1.69 -4.89
N ALA A 150 -10.73 0.81 -5.90
CA ALA A 150 -11.45 -0.45 -5.83
C ALA A 150 -10.69 -1.45 -4.96
N PHE A 151 -11.35 -1.94 -3.93
CA PHE A 151 -10.88 -3.08 -3.15
C PHE A 151 -11.32 -4.36 -3.84
N VAL A 152 -10.38 -5.20 -4.25
CA VAL A 152 -10.62 -6.35 -5.10
C VAL A 152 -10.12 -7.64 -4.44
N PHE A 153 -10.75 -8.75 -4.84
CA PHE A 153 -10.32 -10.10 -4.50
C PHE A 153 -9.77 -10.78 -5.76
N PHE A 154 -8.80 -11.64 -5.58
CA PHE A 154 -8.16 -12.34 -6.69
C PHE A 154 -7.78 -13.77 -6.31
N VAL A 155 -7.70 -14.61 -7.32
CA VAL A 155 -7.38 -16.03 -7.25
C VAL A 155 -6.28 -16.36 -8.26
N PRO A 156 -5.64 -17.54 -8.20
CA PRO A 156 -4.78 -18.00 -9.28
C PRO A 156 -5.53 -18.04 -10.62
N GLU A 157 -4.85 -17.77 -11.71
CA GLU A 157 -5.42 -17.80 -13.06
C GLU A 157 -6.11 -19.13 -13.37
N ASN A 158 -5.55 -20.24 -12.88
CA ASN A 158 -6.10 -21.58 -13.09
C ASN A 158 -7.28 -21.96 -12.18
N GLN A 159 -7.73 -21.04 -11.28
CA GLN A 159 -8.94 -21.30 -10.47
C GLN A 159 -10.18 -21.26 -11.36
N SER A 160 -11.05 -22.30 -11.24
CA SER A 160 -12.29 -22.40 -12.03
C SER A 160 -13.37 -21.42 -11.59
N ILE A 161 -13.36 -20.99 -10.33
CA ILE A 161 -14.31 -20.00 -9.79
C ILE A 161 -13.78 -18.59 -10.10
N LYS A 162 -14.53 -17.85 -10.93
CA LYS A 162 -14.17 -16.48 -11.36
C LYS A 162 -15.14 -15.43 -10.82
N GLU A 163 -16.21 -15.85 -10.20
CA GLU A 163 -17.25 -14.98 -9.64
C GLU A 163 -17.67 -15.48 -8.26
N LEU A 164 -17.78 -14.56 -7.31
CA LEU A 164 -18.27 -14.81 -5.97
C LEU A 164 -19.09 -13.64 -5.49
N SER A 165 -20.19 -13.90 -4.77
CA SER A 165 -20.88 -12.83 -4.06
C SER A 165 -20.08 -12.33 -2.86
N SER A 166 -20.32 -11.08 -2.45
CA SER A 166 -19.73 -10.52 -1.21
C SER A 166 -20.00 -11.39 0.03
N GLU A 167 -21.16 -12.06 0.09
CA GLU A 167 -21.51 -12.98 1.18
C GLU A 167 -20.64 -14.24 1.14
N GLN A 168 -20.43 -14.83 -0.04
CA GLN A 168 -19.55 -16.00 -0.19
C GLN A 168 -18.11 -15.68 0.23
N ILE A 169 -17.61 -14.51 -0.14
CA ILE A 169 -16.27 -14.05 0.28
C ILE A 169 -16.20 -13.89 1.80
N ARG A 170 -17.22 -13.30 2.43
CA ARG A 170 -17.27 -13.22 3.91
C ARG A 170 -17.27 -14.59 4.55
N LYS A 171 -18.01 -15.56 4.00
CA LYS A 171 -18.02 -16.96 4.48
C LYS A 171 -16.66 -17.66 4.32
N ILE A 172 -15.90 -17.35 3.29
CA ILE A 172 -14.52 -17.83 3.15
C ILE A 172 -13.65 -17.26 4.27
N TYR A 173 -13.66 -15.95 4.45
CA TYR A 173 -12.78 -15.29 5.39
C TYR A 173 -13.21 -15.41 6.87
N SER A 174 -14.45 -15.78 7.14
CA SER A 174 -14.89 -16.21 8.47
C SER A 174 -14.53 -17.67 8.78
N GLY A 175 -14.17 -18.45 7.75
CA GLY A 175 -13.88 -19.88 7.89
C GLY A 175 -15.11 -20.80 7.80
N GLU A 176 -16.29 -20.29 7.44
CA GLU A 176 -17.48 -21.09 7.18
C GLU A 176 -17.29 -21.94 5.92
N TYR A 177 -16.72 -21.36 4.85
CA TYR A 177 -16.28 -22.08 3.67
C TYR A 177 -14.77 -22.33 3.74
N THR A 178 -14.41 -23.60 3.71
CA THR A 178 -13.01 -24.08 3.82
C THR A 178 -12.54 -24.87 2.60
N ASN A 179 -13.45 -25.15 1.67
CA ASN A 179 -13.18 -25.94 0.48
C ASN A 179 -13.94 -25.36 -0.71
N TRP A 180 -13.28 -25.21 -1.85
CA TRP A 180 -13.85 -24.67 -3.08
C TRP A 180 -15.05 -25.48 -3.62
N LYS A 181 -15.11 -26.79 -3.28
CA LYS A 181 -16.27 -27.62 -3.60
C LYS A 181 -17.59 -27.09 -3.03
N GLN A 182 -17.55 -26.37 -1.89
CA GLN A 182 -18.74 -25.75 -1.29
C GLN A 182 -19.31 -24.61 -2.15
N LEU A 183 -18.50 -24.11 -3.09
CA LEU A 183 -18.82 -23.03 -4.03
C LEU A 183 -18.97 -23.54 -5.47
N GLY A 184 -18.98 -24.85 -5.69
CA GLY A 184 -19.11 -25.44 -7.02
C GLY A 184 -17.78 -25.65 -7.76
N GLY A 185 -16.66 -25.37 -7.11
CA GLY A 185 -15.31 -25.62 -7.63
C GLY A 185 -14.80 -27.02 -7.34
N GLU A 186 -13.51 -27.21 -7.51
CA GLU A 186 -12.83 -28.47 -7.24
C GLU A 186 -12.77 -28.81 -5.75
N ASN A 187 -12.53 -30.09 -5.44
CA ASN A 187 -12.34 -30.54 -4.06
C ASN A 187 -10.95 -30.11 -3.53
N GLN A 188 -10.80 -28.84 -3.24
CA GLN A 188 -9.57 -28.22 -2.82
C GLN A 188 -9.78 -27.28 -1.63
N ARG A 189 -8.88 -27.34 -0.65
CA ARG A 189 -8.90 -26.45 0.50
C ARG A 189 -8.72 -24.99 0.08
N ILE A 190 -9.49 -24.10 0.70
CA ILE A 190 -9.33 -22.65 0.52
C ILE A 190 -8.19 -22.14 1.40
N MET A 191 -7.23 -21.46 0.78
CA MET A 191 -6.13 -20.73 1.43
C MET A 191 -6.44 -19.24 1.37
N ALA A 192 -7.05 -18.72 2.43
CA ALA A 192 -7.49 -17.32 2.49
C ALA A 192 -6.40 -16.45 3.12
N PHE A 193 -5.61 -15.77 2.30
CA PHE A 193 -4.50 -14.94 2.75
C PHE A 193 -4.98 -13.67 3.44
N GLN A 194 -4.32 -13.30 4.55
CA GLN A 194 -4.58 -12.09 5.32
C GLN A 194 -3.29 -11.32 5.58
N ARG A 195 -3.42 -10.05 5.93
CA ARG A 195 -2.33 -9.12 6.20
C ARG A 195 -2.33 -8.64 7.66
N PRO A 196 -1.24 -8.00 8.13
CA PRO A 196 -1.20 -7.37 9.45
C PRO A 196 -2.34 -6.38 9.67
N GLU A 197 -2.88 -6.30 10.88
CA GLU A 197 -4.01 -5.44 11.25
C GLU A 197 -3.82 -3.98 10.83
N ARG A 198 -2.61 -3.42 10.97
CA ARG A 198 -2.32 -2.03 10.64
C ARG A 198 -1.97 -1.77 9.17
N SER A 199 -2.12 -2.76 8.29
CA SER A 199 -1.99 -2.55 6.85
C SER A 199 -3.28 -1.98 6.25
N GLY A 200 -3.15 -1.09 5.26
CA GLY A 200 -4.31 -0.44 4.63
C GLY A 200 -5.29 -1.44 4.01
N SER A 201 -4.80 -2.49 3.35
CA SER A 201 -5.68 -3.52 2.77
C SER A 201 -6.36 -4.39 3.83
N GLN A 202 -5.72 -4.64 4.98
CA GLN A 202 -6.37 -5.35 6.08
C GLN A 202 -7.48 -4.50 6.73
N SER A 203 -7.25 -3.21 6.92
CA SER A 203 -8.29 -2.29 7.42
C SER A 203 -9.50 -2.28 6.49
N MET A 204 -9.28 -2.29 5.16
CA MET A 204 -10.39 -2.42 4.20
C MET A 204 -11.05 -3.78 4.23
N MET A 205 -10.29 -4.86 4.46
CA MET A 205 -10.86 -6.20 4.64
C MET A 205 -11.75 -6.28 5.88
N VAL A 206 -11.33 -5.74 7.00
CA VAL A 206 -12.16 -5.64 8.22
C VAL A 206 -13.46 -4.87 7.93
N LYS A 207 -13.37 -3.73 7.23
CA LYS A 207 -14.54 -2.96 6.81
C LYS A 207 -15.47 -3.75 5.87
N PHE A 208 -14.91 -4.51 4.93
CA PHE A 208 -15.68 -5.37 4.02
C PHE A 208 -16.42 -6.48 4.78
N MET A 209 -15.81 -7.06 5.82
CA MET A 209 -16.42 -8.09 6.65
C MET A 209 -17.61 -7.57 7.45
N GLY A 210 -17.64 -6.29 7.83
CA GLY A 210 -18.69 -5.73 8.67
C GLY A 210 -18.75 -6.44 10.02
N ASP A 211 -19.94 -6.94 10.39
CA ASP A 211 -20.15 -7.67 11.66
C ASP A 211 -19.68 -9.13 11.62
N THR A 212 -19.26 -9.63 10.44
CA THR A 212 -18.78 -11.00 10.30
C THR A 212 -17.32 -11.09 10.77
N PRO A 213 -16.98 -11.89 11.78
CA PRO A 213 -15.63 -11.96 12.29
C PRO A 213 -14.69 -12.63 11.28
N LEU A 214 -13.49 -12.10 11.14
CA LEU A 214 -12.41 -12.76 10.41
C LEU A 214 -11.92 -13.98 11.19
N LYS A 215 -11.68 -15.11 10.50
CA LYS A 215 -10.97 -16.22 11.10
C LYS A 215 -9.51 -15.80 11.41
N THR A 216 -8.93 -16.40 12.45
CA THR A 216 -7.49 -16.30 12.65
C THR A 216 -6.77 -17.02 11.50
N PRO A 217 -5.89 -16.33 10.73
CA PRO A 217 -5.19 -16.96 9.63
C PRO A 217 -4.18 -17.99 10.15
N LEU A 218 -3.94 -19.04 9.39
CA LEU A 218 -2.80 -19.91 9.62
C LEU A 218 -1.50 -19.17 9.31
N LYS A 219 -0.37 -19.65 9.83
CA LYS A 219 0.94 -19.02 9.61
C LYS A 219 1.26 -18.84 8.11
N GLU A 220 0.92 -19.84 7.31
CA GLU A 220 1.09 -19.82 5.85
C GLU A 220 0.11 -18.89 5.13
N GLU A 221 -1.02 -18.56 5.74
CA GLU A 221 -2.04 -17.63 5.22
C GLU A 221 -1.75 -16.17 5.59
N TYR A 222 -0.67 -15.88 6.32
CA TYR A 222 -0.34 -14.54 6.77
C TYR A 222 0.79 -13.91 5.95
N GLN A 223 0.56 -12.74 5.36
CA GLN A 223 1.51 -12.04 4.51
C GLN A 223 1.73 -10.59 4.96
N ALA A 224 2.98 -10.25 5.22
CA ALA A 224 3.35 -8.92 5.70
C ALA A 224 3.32 -7.85 4.59
N ALA A 225 3.77 -8.18 3.39
CA ALA A 225 3.84 -7.26 2.25
C ALA A 225 2.64 -7.42 1.30
N MET A 226 2.24 -6.33 0.63
CA MET A 226 1.09 -6.33 -0.27
C MET A 226 1.34 -7.17 -1.53
N ALA A 227 2.49 -7.02 -2.19
CA ALA A 227 2.86 -7.86 -3.33
C ALA A 227 3.06 -9.32 -2.93
N GLY A 228 3.50 -9.59 -1.70
CA GLY A 228 3.61 -10.94 -1.17
C GLY A 228 2.31 -11.72 -1.15
N VAL A 229 1.15 -11.06 -1.07
CA VAL A 229 -0.15 -11.73 -1.23
C VAL A 229 -0.34 -12.20 -2.67
N ALA A 230 -0.08 -11.34 -3.66
CA ALA A 230 -0.19 -11.69 -5.08
C ALA A 230 0.83 -12.78 -5.47
N GLU A 231 2.08 -12.65 -5.04
CA GLU A 231 3.12 -13.67 -5.25
C GLU A 231 2.73 -15.03 -4.64
N LYS A 232 2.21 -15.04 -3.41
CA LYS A 232 1.78 -16.29 -2.77
C LYS A 232 0.56 -16.90 -3.43
N VAL A 233 -0.40 -16.10 -3.87
CA VAL A 233 -1.53 -16.60 -4.65
C VAL A 233 -1.05 -17.18 -5.98
N ALA A 234 -0.09 -16.53 -6.65
CA ALA A 234 0.52 -17.01 -7.90
C ALA A 234 1.40 -18.25 -7.70
N ASP A 235 2.26 -18.27 -6.66
CA ASP A 235 3.20 -19.35 -6.35
C ASP A 235 2.51 -20.68 -6.01
N TYR A 236 1.24 -20.66 -5.65
CA TYR A 236 0.45 -21.87 -5.47
C TYR A 236 0.14 -22.56 -6.81
N ARG A 237 1.17 -22.65 -7.68
CA ARG A 237 1.14 -23.16 -9.06
C ARG A 237 0.49 -24.53 -9.26
N ASN A 238 0.32 -25.30 -8.20
CA ASN A 238 -0.31 -26.63 -8.25
C ASN A 238 -1.58 -26.73 -7.40
N LEU A 239 -1.98 -25.65 -6.74
CA LEU A 239 -3.12 -25.64 -5.84
C LEU A 239 -3.96 -24.39 -6.14
N SER A 240 -4.95 -24.53 -7.02
CA SER A 240 -5.93 -23.47 -7.34
C SER A 240 -6.75 -23.01 -6.11
N GLY A 241 -6.27 -23.26 -4.90
CA GLY A 241 -6.95 -23.07 -3.63
C GLY A 241 -6.81 -21.67 -3.01
N ALA A 242 -5.90 -20.84 -3.51
CA ALA A 242 -5.59 -19.55 -2.89
C ALA A 242 -6.64 -18.48 -3.22
N ILE A 243 -6.89 -17.57 -2.27
CA ILE A 243 -7.61 -16.32 -2.47
C ILE A 243 -6.91 -15.20 -1.70
N GLY A 244 -6.76 -14.05 -2.34
CA GLY A 244 -6.18 -12.85 -1.75
C GLY A 244 -7.03 -11.62 -2.00
N TYR A 245 -6.61 -10.47 -1.45
CA TYR A 245 -7.23 -9.18 -1.68
C TYR A 245 -6.18 -8.08 -1.75
N SER A 246 -6.48 -7.04 -2.51
CA SER A 246 -5.63 -5.87 -2.65
C SER A 246 -6.45 -4.68 -3.17
N PHE A 247 -5.74 -3.58 -3.48
CA PHE A 247 -6.29 -2.49 -4.26
C PHE A 247 -6.08 -2.76 -5.75
N ARG A 248 -7.07 -2.40 -6.56
CA ARG A 248 -7.05 -2.68 -8.00
C ARG A 248 -5.83 -2.07 -8.68
N PHE A 249 -5.57 -0.77 -8.46
CA PHE A 249 -4.42 -0.09 -9.07
C PHE A 249 -3.09 -0.74 -8.68
N PHE A 250 -2.96 -1.18 -7.42
CA PHE A 250 -1.76 -1.89 -7.00
C PHE A 250 -1.51 -3.16 -7.83
N LEU A 251 -2.55 -3.96 -8.08
CA LEU A 251 -2.42 -5.19 -8.87
C LEU A 251 -2.23 -4.97 -10.37
N THR A 252 -2.80 -3.89 -10.92
CA THR A 252 -2.82 -3.67 -12.38
C THR A 252 -1.84 -2.63 -12.88
N GLY A 253 -1.26 -1.82 -11.97
CA GLY A 253 -0.39 -0.72 -12.34
C GLY A 253 0.96 -0.70 -11.63
N MET A 254 1.03 -1.25 -10.41
CA MET A 254 2.27 -1.23 -9.62
C MET A 254 2.92 -2.60 -9.50
N SER A 255 2.14 -3.67 -9.44
CA SER A 255 2.61 -5.05 -9.24
C SER A 255 1.80 -6.00 -10.09
N GLU A 256 1.89 -5.85 -11.41
CA GLU A 256 1.23 -6.73 -12.35
C GLU A 256 1.73 -8.17 -12.19
N ASN A 257 0.80 -9.10 -12.00
CA ASN A 257 1.09 -10.51 -11.97
C ASN A 257 0.08 -11.27 -12.86
N PRO A 258 0.51 -11.76 -14.04
CA PRO A 258 -0.38 -12.45 -14.97
C PRO A 258 -0.88 -13.81 -14.44
N GLU A 259 -0.30 -14.33 -13.37
CA GLU A 259 -0.71 -15.62 -12.79
C GLU A 259 -1.89 -15.48 -11.79
N VAL A 260 -2.39 -14.27 -11.59
CA VAL A 260 -3.59 -14.01 -10.78
C VAL A 260 -4.69 -13.33 -11.57
N GLU A 261 -5.93 -13.64 -11.22
CA GLU A 261 -7.11 -13.08 -11.85
C GLU A 261 -8.06 -12.49 -10.80
N MET A 262 -8.56 -11.29 -11.08
CA MET A 262 -9.53 -10.63 -10.20
C MET A 262 -10.89 -11.30 -10.32
N LEU A 263 -11.52 -11.54 -9.17
CA LEU A 263 -12.88 -12.06 -9.09
C LEU A 263 -13.91 -10.97 -9.43
N SER A 264 -14.93 -11.36 -10.18
CA SER A 264 -16.18 -10.61 -10.27
C SER A 264 -16.99 -10.76 -8.97
N ILE A 265 -17.58 -9.66 -8.47
CA ILE A 265 -18.34 -9.63 -7.21
C ILE A 265 -19.73 -9.06 -7.44
#